data_e3788d70b0f08bd2ee68664b9fcacbd8
#
_entry.id   e3788d70b0f08bd2ee68664b9fcacbd8
#
_cell.length_a   1.000
_cell.length_b   1.000
_cell.length_c   1.000
_cell.angle_alpha   90.00
_cell.angle_beta   90.00
_cell.angle_gamma   90.00
#
_symmetry.space_group_name_H-M   'P 1'
#
loop_
_entity.id
_entity.type
_entity.pdbx_description
1 polymer ?
#
loop_
_entity_poly.entity_id
_entity_poly.type
_entity_poly.pdbx_seq_one_letter_code
_entity_poly.pdbx_strand_id
1 'polypeptide(L)'
;MTYKTFDVVVVPFPFTDQNAEKKRPALVLSDHESFNDITENCVLAMITSSKNPAWPSDAPIGSIKKAGLPAPSKVRMKLFTLDSRLIIKKIGGLSAKDQKTVKKNILELMRL
;
A
#
# COMPACT_ATOMS: atom_id res chain seq x y z
N MET A 1 -12.15 -7.32 10.44
CA MET A 1 -10.82 -7.76 9.99
C MET A 1 -9.84 -6.61 10.14
N THR A 2 -8.67 -6.87 10.73
CA THR A 2 -7.69 -5.82 11.02
C THR A 2 -6.57 -5.82 10.00
N TYR A 3 -6.34 -4.67 9.38
CA TYR A 3 -5.18 -4.44 8.52
C TYR A 3 -4.16 -3.60 9.27
N LYS A 4 -2.89 -3.95 9.13
CA LYS A 4 -1.78 -3.34 9.86
C LYS A 4 -0.85 -2.60 8.93
N THR A 5 -0.09 -1.64 9.47
CA THR A 5 0.94 -0.92 8.72
C THR A 5 1.87 -1.91 8.01
N PHE A 6 2.15 -1.65 6.75
CA PHE A 6 2.98 -2.46 5.86
C PHE A 6 2.35 -3.76 5.38
N ASP A 7 1.08 -4.00 5.66
CA ASP A 7 0.34 -5.05 4.95
C ASP A 7 0.21 -4.67 3.49
N VAL A 8 0.40 -5.66 2.60
CA VAL A 8 0.12 -5.52 1.17
C VAL A 8 -1.25 -6.12 0.91
N VAL A 9 -2.13 -5.32 0.34
CA VAL A 9 -3.53 -5.69 0.13
C VAL A 9 -3.93 -5.47 -1.33
N VAL A 10 -5.07 -6.01 -1.70
CA VAL A 10 -5.69 -5.78 -3.01
C VAL A 10 -6.90 -4.89 -2.82
N VAL A 11 -6.97 -3.84 -3.63
CA VAL A 11 -8.07 -2.87 -3.60
C VAL A 11 -8.74 -2.77 -4.95
N PRO A 12 -10.03 -2.36 -4.99
CA PRO A 12 -10.71 -2.13 -6.27
C PRO A 12 -10.21 -0.83 -6.91
N PHE A 13 -10.25 -0.78 -8.22
CA PHE A 13 -9.92 0.44 -8.97
C PHE A 13 -10.92 0.64 -10.10
N PRO A 14 -11.64 1.75 -10.15
CA PRO A 14 -11.64 2.87 -9.17
C PRO A 14 -12.14 2.44 -7.78
N PHE A 15 -11.93 3.27 -6.76
CA PHE A 15 -12.20 2.95 -5.36
C PHE A 15 -13.67 3.09 -4.97
N THR A 16 -14.59 2.75 -5.85
CA THR A 16 -16.02 3.00 -5.66
C THR A 16 -16.78 1.81 -5.09
N ASP A 17 -16.40 0.58 -5.47
CA ASP A 17 -16.99 -0.64 -4.92
C ASP A 17 -16.13 -1.85 -5.25
N GLN A 18 -16.44 -3.00 -4.63
CA GLN A 18 -15.67 -4.24 -4.82
C GLN A 18 -15.88 -4.88 -6.19
N ASN A 19 -16.86 -4.43 -6.94
CA ASN A 19 -17.17 -4.96 -8.28
C ASN A 19 -16.44 -4.20 -9.39
N ALA A 20 -15.55 -3.28 -9.03
CA ALA A 20 -14.74 -2.57 -10.00
C ALA A 20 -13.99 -3.55 -10.90
N GLU A 21 -13.86 -3.21 -12.17
CA GLU A 21 -13.23 -4.09 -13.17
C GLU A 21 -11.78 -4.41 -12.86
N LYS A 22 -11.06 -3.44 -12.29
CA LYS A 22 -9.63 -3.60 -12.01
C LYS A 22 -9.40 -3.76 -10.51
N LYS A 23 -8.43 -4.61 -10.21
CA LYS A 23 -7.95 -4.81 -8.84
C LYS A 23 -6.47 -4.51 -8.83
N ARG A 24 -6.01 -3.74 -7.84
CA ARG A 24 -4.63 -3.32 -7.77
C ARG A 24 -4.05 -3.53 -6.37
N PRO A 25 -2.74 -3.81 -6.28
CA PRO A 25 -2.11 -3.90 -4.98
C PRO A 25 -1.90 -2.51 -4.39
N ALA A 26 -1.94 -2.45 -3.07
CA ALA A 26 -1.69 -1.23 -2.31
C ALA A 26 -1.02 -1.57 -0.99
N LEU A 27 -0.36 -0.60 -0.40
CA LEU A 27 0.35 -0.75 0.86
C LEU A 27 -0.39 0.01 1.95
N VAL A 28 -0.71 -0.67 3.05
CA VAL A 28 -1.31 -0.03 4.22
C VAL A 28 -0.23 0.77 4.94
N LEU A 29 -0.48 2.05 5.18
CA LEU A 29 0.44 2.95 5.86
C LEU A 29 -0.01 3.29 7.27
N SER A 30 -1.31 3.35 7.51
CA SER A 30 -1.86 3.78 8.79
C SER A 30 -1.83 2.67 9.84
N ASP A 31 -1.71 3.08 11.10
CA ASP A 31 -1.64 2.18 12.23
C ASP A 31 -3.00 1.56 12.55
N HIS A 32 -3.01 0.27 12.89
CA HIS A 32 -4.26 -0.45 13.12
C HIS A 32 -4.96 0.02 14.40
N GLU A 33 -4.24 0.22 15.49
CA GLU A 33 -4.85 0.58 16.77
C GLU A 33 -5.30 2.03 16.84
N SER A 34 -4.46 2.94 16.35
CA SER A 34 -4.73 4.38 16.48
C SER A 34 -5.56 4.95 15.33
N PHE A 35 -5.75 4.23 14.26
CA PHE A 35 -6.48 4.74 13.10
C PHE A 35 -7.43 3.72 12.47
N ASN A 36 -6.89 2.60 11.97
CA ASN A 36 -7.67 1.68 11.13
C ASN A 36 -8.89 1.08 11.86
N ASP A 37 -8.69 0.62 13.08
CA ASP A 37 -9.75 -0.01 13.85
C ASP A 37 -10.77 1.00 14.36
N ILE A 38 -10.34 2.24 14.62
CA ILE A 38 -11.22 3.30 15.13
C ILE A 38 -12.09 3.86 14.01
N THR A 39 -11.50 4.14 12.84
CA THR A 39 -12.19 4.83 11.75
C THR A 39 -12.84 3.88 10.76
N GLU A 40 -12.49 2.60 10.79
CA GLU A 40 -12.84 1.62 9.75
C GLU A 40 -12.35 2.05 8.36
N ASN A 41 -11.27 2.80 8.34
CA ASN A 41 -10.58 3.25 7.12
C ASN A 41 -9.10 2.95 7.22
N CYS A 42 -8.44 2.86 6.08
CA CYS A 42 -6.99 2.74 5.99
C CYS A 42 -6.44 3.84 5.09
N VAL A 43 -5.28 4.37 5.46
CA VAL A 43 -4.50 5.21 4.56
C VAL A 43 -3.52 4.30 3.83
N LEU A 44 -3.52 4.38 2.50
CA LEU A 44 -2.75 3.48 1.66
C LEU A 44 -1.93 4.26 0.64
N ALA A 45 -0.90 3.59 0.12
CA ALA A 45 -0.15 4.04 -1.04
C ALA A 45 -0.31 3.01 -2.15
N MET A 46 -0.39 3.45 -3.40
CA MET A 46 -0.49 2.53 -4.52
C MET A 46 0.83 1.81 -4.76
N ILE A 47 0.72 0.55 -5.20
CA ILE A 47 1.86 -0.23 -5.67
C ILE A 47 1.72 -0.35 -7.18
N THR A 48 2.79 -0.05 -7.91
CA THR A 48 2.78 -0.08 -9.36
C THR A 48 3.95 -0.90 -9.90
N SER A 49 3.89 -1.30 -11.17
CA SER A 49 4.96 -2.03 -11.83
C SER A 49 6.25 -1.20 -11.87
N SER A 50 7.39 -1.86 -11.64
CA SER A 50 8.70 -1.23 -11.78
C SER A 50 8.98 -0.70 -13.19
N LYS A 51 8.22 -1.16 -14.18
CA LYS A 51 8.34 -0.70 -15.58
C LYS A 51 7.78 0.69 -15.81
N ASN A 52 6.91 1.16 -14.94
CA ASN A 52 6.31 2.50 -15.08
C ASN A 52 7.37 3.57 -14.82
N PRO A 53 7.30 4.72 -15.54
CA PRO A 53 8.25 5.81 -15.33
C PRO A 53 8.34 6.20 -13.86
N ALA A 54 9.55 6.57 -13.43
CA ALA A 54 9.79 6.90 -12.03
C ALA A 54 9.11 8.20 -11.60
N TRP A 55 8.56 8.16 -10.39
CA TRP A 55 8.14 9.37 -9.66
C TRP A 55 9.15 9.65 -8.55
N PRO A 56 9.24 10.91 -8.10
CA PRO A 56 9.98 11.20 -6.87
C PRO A 56 9.43 10.35 -5.72
N SER A 57 10.33 9.91 -4.85
CA SER A 57 10.00 9.10 -3.66
C SER A 57 9.42 7.71 -3.93
N ASP A 58 9.43 7.21 -5.15
CA ASP A 58 9.11 5.80 -5.41
C ASP A 58 10.03 4.91 -4.58
N ALA A 59 9.47 3.88 -3.94
CA ALA A 59 10.21 2.93 -3.12
C ALA A 59 10.18 1.55 -3.75
N PRO A 60 11.29 1.09 -4.38
CA PRO A 60 11.35 -0.26 -4.94
C PRO A 60 11.12 -1.31 -3.85
N ILE A 61 10.37 -2.36 -4.16
CA ILE A 61 10.14 -3.47 -3.25
C ILE A 61 11.17 -4.56 -3.56
N GLY A 62 12.05 -4.84 -2.60
CA GLY A 62 13.10 -5.84 -2.77
C GLY A 62 12.61 -7.27 -2.56
N SER A 63 11.73 -7.49 -1.58
CA SER A 63 11.21 -8.81 -1.24
C SER A 63 9.83 -9.02 -1.84
N ILE A 64 9.77 -9.25 -3.14
CA ILE A 64 8.53 -9.38 -3.92
C ILE A 64 7.67 -10.55 -3.43
N LYS A 65 8.27 -11.70 -3.17
CA LYS A 65 7.52 -12.87 -2.69
C LYS A 65 6.86 -12.62 -1.33
N LYS A 66 7.59 -12.02 -0.40
CA LYS A 66 7.04 -11.69 0.91
C LYS A 66 5.87 -10.71 0.80
N ALA A 67 5.96 -9.80 -0.14
CA ALA A 67 4.89 -8.84 -0.42
C ALA A 67 3.69 -9.48 -1.14
N GLY A 68 3.82 -10.71 -1.61
CA GLY A 68 2.74 -11.41 -2.31
C GLY A 68 2.51 -10.91 -3.73
N LEU A 69 3.51 -10.29 -4.33
CA LEU A 69 3.40 -9.68 -5.65
C LEU A 69 3.94 -10.60 -6.74
N PRO A 70 3.34 -10.62 -7.94
CA PRO A 70 3.74 -11.52 -9.02
C PRO A 70 4.93 -11.03 -9.84
N ALA A 71 5.32 -9.77 -9.71
CA ALA A 71 6.35 -9.16 -10.56
C ALA A 71 7.04 -7.99 -9.85
N PRO A 72 8.21 -7.56 -10.33
CA PRO A 72 8.90 -6.40 -9.76
C PRO A 72 7.99 -5.18 -9.69
N SER A 73 7.93 -4.58 -8.52
CA SER A 73 7.00 -3.51 -8.18
C SER A 73 7.65 -2.47 -7.28
N LYS A 74 7.02 -1.32 -7.19
CA LYS A 74 7.45 -0.23 -6.33
C LYS A 74 6.25 0.43 -5.67
N VAL A 75 6.47 0.95 -4.45
CA VAL A 75 5.47 1.73 -3.75
C VAL A 75 5.55 3.16 -4.28
N ARG A 76 4.42 3.66 -4.76
CA ARG A 76 4.31 5.02 -5.29
C ARG A 76 3.58 5.89 -4.28
N MET A 77 4.07 7.11 -4.10
CA MET A 77 3.48 8.05 -3.13
C MET A 77 2.20 8.67 -3.67
N LYS A 78 1.31 7.82 -4.18
CA LYS A 78 -0.04 8.17 -4.58
C LYS A 78 -0.94 7.68 -3.45
N LEU A 79 -1.14 8.58 -2.47
CA LEU A 79 -1.80 8.24 -1.22
C LEU A 79 -3.31 8.43 -1.31
N PHE A 80 -4.05 7.57 -0.62
CA PHE A 80 -5.51 7.67 -0.56
C PHE A 80 -6.00 7.01 0.73
N THR A 81 -7.20 7.39 1.14
CA THR A 81 -7.89 6.78 2.28
C THR A 81 -9.07 5.99 1.76
N LEU A 82 -9.20 4.73 2.21
CA LEU A 82 -10.25 3.83 1.75
C LEU A 82 -10.93 3.17 2.92
N ASP A 83 -12.25 3.02 2.85
CA ASP A 83 -13.01 2.22 3.79
C ASP A 83 -12.44 0.80 3.82
N SER A 84 -12.07 0.31 4.99
CA SER A 84 -11.42 -1.01 5.15
C SER A 84 -12.27 -2.14 4.59
N ARG A 85 -13.59 -1.98 4.58
CA ARG A 85 -14.53 -2.99 4.05
C ARG A 85 -14.43 -3.14 2.54
N LEU A 86 -13.86 -2.16 1.84
CA LEU A 86 -13.63 -2.24 0.40
C LEU A 86 -12.34 -2.96 0.04
N ILE A 87 -11.45 -3.16 1.00
CA ILE A 87 -10.22 -3.94 0.77
C ILE A 87 -10.61 -5.39 0.50
N ILE A 88 -10.13 -5.93 -0.62
CA ILE A 88 -10.56 -7.25 -1.07
C ILE A 88 -9.88 -8.35 -0.27
N LYS A 89 -8.55 -8.27 -0.09
CA LYS A 89 -7.80 -9.23 0.71
C LYS A 89 -6.39 -8.73 0.97
N LYS A 90 -5.75 -9.33 1.99
CA LYS A 90 -4.32 -9.18 2.25
C LYS A 90 -3.57 -10.24 1.45
N ILE A 91 -2.50 -9.85 0.78
CA ILE A 91 -1.68 -10.78 -0.01
C ILE A 91 -0.25 -10.94 0.49
N GLY A 92 0.19 -10.07 1.39
CA GLY A 92 1.54 -10.17 1.95
C GLY A 92 1.88 -9.01 2.86
N GLY A 93 3.16 -8.76 3.03
CA GLY A 93 3.67 -7.65 3.82
C GLY A 93 5.08 -7.28 3.39
N LEU A 94 5.55 -6.12 3.81
CA LEU A 94 6.91 -5.68 3.47
C LEU A 94 7.94 -6.28 4.41
N SER A 95 9.12 -6.60 3.86
CA SER A 95 10.29 -6.95 4.67
C SER A 95 10.75 -5.75 5.50
N ALA A 96 11.54 -6.00 6.55
CA ALA A 96 12.07 -4.92 7.38
C ALA A 96 12.87 -3.90 6.56
N LYS A 97 13.63 -4.36 5.58
CA LYS A 97 14.41 -3.49 4.70
C LYS A 97 13.50 -2.59 3.85
N ASP A 98 12.47 -3.17 3.27
CA ASP A 98 11.53 -2.42 2.44
C ASP A 98 10.72 -1.41 3.27
N GLN A 99 10.37 -1.78 4.51
CA GLN A 99 9.72 -0.86 5.45
C GLN A 99 10.57 0.39 5.70
N LYS A 100 11.87 0.21 5.90
CA LYS A 100 12.79 1.34 6.13
C LYS A 100 12.83 2.28 4.93
N THR A 101 12.87 1.73 3.72
CA THR A 101 12.87 2.53 2.50
C THR A 101 11.59 3.36 2.38
N VAL A 102 10.44 2.75 2.62
CA VAL A 102 9.15 3.44 2.57
C VAL A 102 9.08 4.54 3.62
N LYS A 103 9.49 4.26 4.86
CA LYS A 103 9.52 5.27 5.93
C LYS A 103 10.35 6.48 5.55
N LYS A 104 11.56 6.25 5.03
CA LYS A 104 12.44 7.32 4.59
C LYS A 104 11.80 8.17 3.51
N ASN A 105 11.21 7.52 2.52
CA ASN A 105 10.61 8.21 1.38
C ASN A 105 9.37 9.02 1.78
N ILE A 106 8.56 8.51 2.72
CA ILE A 106 7.42 9.25 3.24
C ILE A 106 7.87 10.51 3.99
N LEU A 107 8.92 10.39 4.81
CA LEU A 107 9.45 11.54 5.54
C LEU A 107 9.98 12.61 4.59
N GLU A 108 10.60 12.20 3.48
CA GLU A 108 11.06 13.14 2.46
C GLU A 108 9.88 13.82 1.75
N LEU A 109 8.83 13.04 1.47
CA LEU A 109 7.64 13.55 0.80
C LEU A 109 6.92 14.59 1.64
N MET A 110 6.73 14.30 2.92
CA MET A 110 5.88 15.12 3.78
C MET A 110 6.58 16.35 4.33
N ARG A 111 7.83 16.25 4.74
CA ARG A 111 8.62 17.38 5.28
C ARG A 111 7.84 18.34 6.18
N LEU A 112 7.05 17.78 7.06
CA LEU A 112 6.19 18.55 7.97
C LEU A 112 6.95 19.31 9.04
#